data_a1af662c6b55af3c351bfa3fcd338f8e
#
_entry.id   a1af662c6b55af3c351bfa3fcd338f8e
#
_cell.length_a   1.000
_cell.length_b   1.000
_cell.length_c   1.000
_cell.angle_alpha   90.00
_cell.angle_beta   90.00
_cell.angle_gamma   90.00
#
_symmetry.space_group_name_H-M   'P 1'
#
loop_
_entity.id
_entity.type
_entity.pdbx_description
1 polymer ?
#
loop_
_entity_poly.entity_id
_entity_poly.type
_entity_poly.pdbx_seq_one_letter_code
_entity_poly.pdbx_strand_id
1 'polypeptide(L)'
;MIRDITIGQYYKADSVIHRLDPRVKLMGTLIFIISLFMGMNIWIYAVVTVALAVVIKMSRIPLKFMVRGLKSIVILIIISAVFNLFLTPGDMLIQIWKLTITYQGLKMAIFMVVRLIYLIVGTSLMTLTTTPNNLTDGLEKGLGFLKVIKVPVHEIAMMMSIALRFIPILIEETDKIMKAQMARGADFENGSLIKRAKAMVPILVPLFVSAFRRANELAMAMEARCYHGSEGRTKMKPLKYEKRDRIAYISMVLYLGVIIIVKIIAA
;
A
#
# COMPACT_ATOMS: atom_id res chain seq x y z
N MET A 1 -11.84 -17.06 -12.00
CA MET A 1 -10.61 -16.75 -11.24
C MET A 1 -10.05 -15.33 -11.44
N ILE A 2 -10.16 -14.70 -12.61
CA ILE A 2 -9.56 -13.35 -12.85
C ILE A 2 -10.52 -12.20 -12.46
N ARG A 3 -11.80 -12.48 -12.21
CA ARG A 3 -12.81 -11.46 -11.89
C ARG A 3 -12.66 -10.76 -10.52
N ASP A 4 -11.83 -11.27 -9.64
CA ASP A 4 -11.63 -10.75 -8.28
C ASP A 4 -10.41 -9.85 -8.12
N ILE A 5 -9.73 -9.51 -9.23
CA ILE A 5 -8.61 -8.56 -9.20
C ILE A 5 -9.17 -7.14 -9.12
N THR A 6 -9.47 -6.69 -7.92
CA THR A 6 -9.79 -5.29 -7.65
C THR A 6 -8.51 -4.46 -7.72
N ILE A 7 -8.30 -3.76 -8.83
CA ILE A 7 -7.18 -2.84 -8.99
C ILE A 7 -7.45 -1.61 -8.12
N GLY A 8 -6.73 -1.55 -6.99
CA GLY A 8 -6.86 -0.47 -6.00
C GLY A 8 -8.09 -0.65 -5.10
N GLN A 9 -7.86 -0.85 -3.81
CA GLN A 9 -8.92 -0.97 -2.81
C GLN A 9 -9.47 0.41 -2.40
N TYR A 10 -9.59 1.35 -3.35
CA TYR A 10 -10.10 2.69 -3.05
C TYR A 10 -11.58 2.61 -2.64
N TYR A 11 -11.89 3.11 -1.45
CA TYR A 11 -13.26 3.24 -0.96
C TYR A 11 -13.78 4.64 -1.29
N LYS A 12 -14.80 4.72 -2.17
CA LYS A 12 -15.39 6.00 -2.58
C LYS A 12 -16.23 6.58 -1.44
N ALA A 13 -15.66 7.48 -0.67
CA ALA A 13 -16.34 8.26 0.35
C ALA A 13 -15.90 9.73 0.28
N ASP A 14 -16.78 10.62 0.70
CA ASP A 14 -16.46 12.03 0.82
C ASP A 14 -16.10 12.37 2.28
N SER A 15 -14.81 12.53 2.53
CA SER A 15 -14.28 12.91 3.84
C SER A 15 -13.10 13.87 3.71
N VAL A 16 -12.76 14.54 4.81
CA VAL A 16 -11.61 15.44 4.87
C VAL A 16 -10.34 14.70 4.43
N ILE A 17 -10.16 13.46 4.87
CA ILE A 17 -8.98 12.65 4.53
C ILE A 17 -8.92 12.34 3.03
N HIS A 18 -10.06 12.01 2.38
CA HIS A 18 -10.10 11.75 0.94
C HIS A 18 -9.67 12.96 0.10
N ARG A 19 -10.03 14.16 0.56
CA ARG A 19 -9.76 15.42 -0.14
C ARG A 19 -8.35 15.98 0.09
N LEU A 20 -7.52 15.37 0.98
CA LEU A 20 -6.14 15.78 1.19
C LEU A 20 -5.26 15.46 -0.02
N ASP A 21 -4.24 16.30 -0.22
CA ASP A 21 -3.21 16.06 -1.24
C ASP A 21 -2.52 14.69 -1.00
N PRO A 22 -2.29 13.87 -2.05
CA PRO A 22 -1.64 12.57 -1.93
C PRO A 22 -0.26 12.63 -1.27
N ARG A 23 0.48 13.72 -1.45
CA ARG A 23 1.80 13.94 -0.81
C ARG A 23 1.69 14.01 0.70
N VAL A 24 0.65 14.70 1.20
CA VAL A 24 0.37 14.81 2.63
C VAL A 24 0.05 13.45 3.23
N LYS A 25 -0.76 12.65 2.53
CA LYS A 25 -1.12 11.30 2.97
C LYS A 25 0.10 10.36 3.00
N LEU A 26 0.95 10.41 1.97
CA LEU A 26 2.20 9.65 1.92
C LEU A 26 3.11 10.02 3.10
N MET A 27 3.35 11.32 3.31
CA MET A 27 4.19 11.79 4.40
C MET A 27 3.59 11.41 5.76
N GLY A 28 2.27 11.58 5.94
CA GLY A 28 1.57 11.20 7.15
C GLY A 28 1.67 9.71 7.47
N THR A 29 1.54 8.86 6.45
CA THR A 29 1.70 7.41 6.61
C THR A 29 3.15 7.06 6.99
N LEU A 30 4.13 7.70 6.37
CA LEU A 30 5.55 7.48 6.70
C LEU A 30 5.86 7.91 8.13
N ILE A 31 5.39 9.09 8.55
CA ILE A 31 5.52 9.58 9.92
C ILE A 31 4.86 8.62 10.91
N PHE A 32 3.67 8.13 10.59
CA PHE A 32 2.94 7.16 11.40
C PHE A 32 3.74 5.85 11.55
N ILE A 33 4.29 5.31 10.46
CA ILE A 33 5.13 4.11 10.49
C ILE A 33 6.35 4.35 11.38
N ILE A 34 7.09 5.45 11.19
CA ILE A 34 8.27 5.78 12.00
C ILE A 34 7.90 5.87 13.48
N SER A 35 6.76 6.49 13.80
CA SER A 35 6.30 6.66 15.18
C SER A 35 6.07 5.34 15.91
N LEU A 36 5.61 4.29 15.22
CA LEU A 36 5.43 2.95 15.77
C LEU A 36 6.74 2.25 16.15
N PHE A 37 7.86 2.67 15.55
CA PHE A 37 9.19 2.12 15.85
C PHE A 37 9.99 2.95 16.85
N MET A 38 9.48 4.10 17.29
CA MET A 38 10.23 4.99 18.20
C MET A 38 10.37 4.44 19.63
N GLY A 39 9.55 3.48 20.06
CA GLY A 39 9.67 2.86 21.38
C GLY A 39 8.62 1.80 21.67
N MET A 40 8.87 0.97 22.70
CA MET A 40 7.95 -0.04 23.23
C MET A 40 7.37 0.43 24.58
N ASN A 41 6.77 1.63 24.58
CA ASN A 41 6.19 2.20 25.79
C ASN A 41 4.65 2.32 25.64
N ILE A 42 3.92 1.98 26.70
CA ILE A 42 2.44 2.00 26.69
C ILE A 42 1.91 3.40 26.39
N TRP A 43 2.56 4.45 26.84
CA TRP A 43 2.16 5.83 26.62
C TRP A 43 2.27 6.26 25.15
N ILE A 44 3.35 5.81 24.47
CA ILE A 44 3.52 6.06 23.03
C ILE A 44 2.37 5.38 22.26
N TYR A 45 2.06 4.12 22.60
CA TYR A 45 0.97 3.40 21.94
C TYR A 45 -0.41 3.99 22.26
N ALA A 46 -0.62 4.58 23.45
CA ALA A 46 -1.84 5.30 23.77
C ALA A 46 -2.03 6.54 22.84
N VAL A 47 -0.98 7.34 22.65
CA VAL A 47 -1.01 8.50 21.74
C VAL A 47 -1.27 8.05 20.30
N VAL A 48 -0.59 6.99 19.84
CA VAL A 48 -0.77 6.43 18.49
C VAL A 48 -2.20 5.92 18.31
N THR A 49 -2.78 5.25 19.32
CA THR A 49 -4.17 4.74 19.29
C THR A 49 -5.15 5.89 19.12
N VAL A 50 -5.01 6.95 19.90
CA VAL A 50 -5.87 8.13 19.82
C VAL A 50 -5.76 8.78 18.44
N ALA A 51 -4.53 8.99 17.95
CA ALA A 51 -4.31 9.56 16.63
C ALA A 51 -4.93 8.71 15.52
N LEU A 52 -4.71 7.39 15.56
CA LEU A 52 -5.27 6.46 14.58
C LEU A 52 -6.82 6.46 14.63
N ALA A 53 -7.41 6.43 15.83
CA ALA A 53 -8.86 6.48 16.01
C ALA A 53 -9.47 7.78 15.45
N VAL A 54 -8.82 8.93 15.67
CA VAL A 54 -9.24 10.22 15.11
C VAL A 54 -9.21 10.19 13.59
N VAL A 55 -8.12 9.70 12.98
CA VAL A 55 -7.99 9.63 11.52
C VAL A 55 -9.01 8.65 10.93
N ILE A 56 -9.24 7.49 11.54
CA ILE A 56 -10.28 6.54 11.13
C ILE A 56 -11.67 7.21 11.16
N LYS A 57 -12.02 7.89 12.24
CA LYS A 57 -13.30 8.59 12.37
C LYS A 57 -13.46 9.66 11.31
N MET A 58 -12.41 10.43 11.04
CA MET A 58 -12.41 11.46 9.99
C MET A 58 -12.45 10.87 8.57
N SER A 59 -11.99 9.66 8.35
CA SER A 59 -12.00 9.01 7.03
C SER A 59 -13.38 8.54 6.59
N ARG A 60 -14.32 8.35 7.54
CA ARG A 60 -15.67 7.79 7.29
C ARG A 60 -15.66 6.42 6.61
N ILE A 61 -14.59 5.65 6.74
CA ILE A 61 -14.48 4.31 6.18
C ILE A 61 -14.96 3.30 7.24
N PRO A 62 -15.86 2.36 6.89
CA PRO A 62 -16.28 1.32 7.81
C PRO A 62 -15.09 0.42 8.21
N LEU A 63 -14.93 0.15 9.51
CA LEU A 63 -13.85 -0.68 10.07
C LEU A 63 -13.74 -2.06 9.40
N LYS A 64 -14.86 -2.59 8.92
CA LYS A 64 -14.92 -3.88 8.22
C LYS A 64 -13.95 -3.97 7.03
N PHE A 65 -13.77 -2.86 6.28
CA PHE A 65 -12.85 -2.83 5.13
C PHE A 65 -11.38 -2.80 5.57
N MET A 66 -11.07 -2.11 6.67
CA MET A 66 -9.72 -2.05 7.24
C MET A 66 -9.31 -3.41 7.83
N VAL A 67 -10.23 -4.05 8.57
CA VAL A 67 -10.00 -5.37 9.19
C VAL A 67 -9.87 -6.48 8.14
N ARG A 68 -10.45 -6.32 6.95
CA ARG A 68 -10.29 -7.31 5.87
C ARG A 68 -8.81 -7.51 5.50
N GLY A 69 -8.00 -6.45 5.54
CA GLY A 69 -6.55 -6.52 5.34
C GLY A 69 -5.83 -7.37 6.41
N LEU A 70 -6.35 -7.36 7.66
CA LEU A 70 -5.79 -8.16 8.75
C LEU A 70 -5.97 -9.66 8.51
N LYS A 71 -7.10 -10.09 7.92
CA LYS A 71 -7.40 -11.51 7.70
C LYS A 71 -6.28 -12.25 6.94
N SER A 72 -5.69 -11.60 5.96
CA SER A 72 -4.59 -12.20 5.15
C SER A 72 -3.29 -12.36 5.93
N ILE A 73 -3.10 -11.59 7.01
CA ILE A 73 -1.82 -11.50 7.75
C ILE A 73 -1.96 -12.08 9.17
N VAL A 74 -3.17 -12.51 9.58
CA VAL A 74 -3.41 -13.08 10.92
C VAL A 74 -2.45 -14.23 11.23
N ILE A 75 -2.17 -15.11 10.28
CA ILE A 75 -1.23 -16.23 10.45
C ILE A 75 0.16 -15.70 10.80
N LEU A 76 0.63 -14.67 10.09
CA LEU A 76 1.95 -14.06 10.36
C LEU A 76 1.98 -13.40 11.75
N ILE A 77 0.89 -12.74 12.16
CA ILE A 77 0.76 -12.13 13.48
C ILE A 77 0.85 -13.19 14.58
N ILE A 78 0.14 -14.31 14.40
CA ILE A 78 0.15 -15.44 15.37
C ILE A 78 1.56 -16.04 15.44
N ILE A 79 2.19 -16.32 14.30
CA ILE A 79 3.54 -16.88 14.27
C ILE A 79 4.51 -15.93 14.98
N SER A 80 4.47 -14.64 14.67
CA SER A 80 5.34 -13.63 15.30
C SER A 80 5.10 -13.54 16.82
N ALA A 81 3.84 -13.61 17.27
CA ALA A 81 3.49 -13.59 18.69
C ALA A 81 4.05 -14.82 19.42
N VAL A 82 3.88 -16.02 18.82
CA VAL A 82 4.40 -17.28 19.37
C VAL A 82 5.92 -17.24 19.49
N PHE A 83 6.62 -16.80 18.43
CA PHE A 83 8.08 -16.69 18.46
C PHE A 83 8.55 -15.73 19.56
N ASN A 84 7.94 -14.54 19.68
CA ASN A 84 8.32 -13.58 20.73
C ASN A 84 8.02 -14.11 22.13
N LEU A 85 6.93 -14.87 22.30
CA LEU A 85 6.52 -15.41 23.59
C LEU A 85 7.50 -16.45 24.12
N PHE A 86 8.03 -17.33 23.24
CA PHE A 86 8.86 -18.48 23.66
C PHE A 86 10.37 -18.26 23.48
N LEU A 87 10.80 -17.41 22.52
CA LEU A 87 12.22 -17.22 22.23
C LEU A 87 12.85 -16.03 22.96
N THR A 88 12.03 -15.15 23.57
CA THR A 88 12.58 -13.99 24.27
C THR A 88 13.08 -14.39 25.67
N PRO A 89 14.39 -14.25 25.98
CA PRO A 89 14.91 -14.53 27.30
C PRO A 89 14.42 -13.46 28.30
N GLY A 90 14.23 -13.89 29.56
CA GLY A 90 13.80 -12.97 30.62
C GLY A 90 13.36 -13.71 31.90
N ASP A 91 12.66 -12.99 32.79
CA ASP A 91 12.17 -13.52 34.05
C ASP A 91 11.05 -14.55 33.80
N MET A 92 11.20 -15.74 34.35
CA MET A 92 10.25 -16.84 34.16
C MET A 92 8.94 -16.53 34.82
N LEU A 93 7.84 -16.52 34.06
CA LEU A 93 6.47 -16.47 34.58
C LEU A 93 5.88 -17.86 34.78
N ILE A 94 5.96 -18.69 33.73
CA ILE A 94 5.40 -20.04 33.71
C ILE A 94 6.33 -20.92 32.88
N GLN A 95 6.67 -22.10 33.43
CA GLN A 95 7.39 -23.14 32.71
C GLN A 95 6.43 -24.27 32.35
N ILE A 96 6.21 -24.49 31.05
CA ILE A 96 5.43 -25.62 30.56
C ILE A 96 6.40 -26.56 29.85
N TRP A 97 6.80 -27.63 30.57
CA TRP A 97 7.74 -28.64 30.11
C TRP A 97 9.10 -28.04 29.72
N LYS A 98 9.41 -27.95 28.41
CA LYS A 98 10.68 -27.34 27.88
C LYS A 98 10.52 -25.91 27.40
N LEU A 99 9.31 -25.37 27.39
CA LEU A 99 8.99 -24.03 26.93
C LEU A 99 8.79 -23.11 28.13
N THR A 100 9.58 -22.05 28.21
CA THR A 100 9.49 -21.03 29.26
C THR A 100 8.80 -19.79 28.71
N ILE A 101 7.71 -19.38 29.35
CA ILE A 101 7.07 -18.09 29.08
C ILE A 101 7.68 -17.07 30.03
N THR A 102 8.28 -16.02 29.45
CA THR A 102 8.91 -14.95 30.22
C THR A 102 8.02 -13.71 30.25
N TYR A 103 8.14 -12.89 31.30
CA TYR A 103 7.43 -11.61 31.40
C TYR A 103 7.81 -10.68 30.24
N GLN A 104 9.09 -10.61 29.90
CA GLN A 104 9.61 -9.82 28.80
C GLN A 104 9.08 -10.33 27.45
N GLY A 105 9.01 -11.66 27.27
CA GLY A 105 8.46 -12.29 26.09
C GLY A 105 6.98 -11.98 25.87
N LEU A 106 6.19 -12.05 26.96
CA LEU A 106 4.77 -11.70 26.91
C LEU A 106 4.56 -10.21 26.54
N LYS A 107 5.33 -9.32 27.18
CA LYS A 107 5.29 -7.89 26.88
C LYS A 107 5.67 -7.63 25.44
N MET A 108 6.76 -8.21 24.92
CA MET A 108 7.18 -8.06 23.53
C MET A 108 6.16 -8.62 22.55
N ALA A 109 5.58 -9.78 22.83
CA ALA A 109 4.54 -10.38 21.99
C ALA A 109 3.32 -9.46 21.85
N ILE A 110 2.83 -8.89 22.95
CA ILE A 110 1.67 -7.98 22.94
C ILE A 110 2.00 -6.71 22.13
N PHE A 111 3.16 -6.07 22.39
CA PHE A 111 3.55 -4.87 21.65
C PHE A 111 3.75 -5.15 20.16
N MET A 112 4.30 -6.32 19.79
CA MET A 112 4.50 -6.70 18.39
C MET A 112 3.16 -6.91 17.67
N VAL A 113 2.21 -7.63 18.31
CA VAL A 113 0.86 -7.83 17.76
C VAL A 113 0.17 -6.49 17.53
N VAL A 114 0.15 -5.61 18.53
CA VAL A 114 -0.48 -4.28 18.42
C VAL A 114 0.21 -3.45 17.32
N ARG A 115 1.55 -3.47 17.26
CA ARG A 115 2.33 -2.78 16.22
C ARG A 115 1.93 -3.25 14.82
N LEU A 116 1.88 -4.57 14.59
CA LEU A 116 1.50 -5.13 13.29
C LEU A 116 0.07 -4.76 12.90
N ILE A 117 -0.87 -4.81 13.85
CA ILE A 117 -2.25 -4.38 13.61
C ILE A 117 -2.29 -2.90 13.21
N TYR A 118 -1.58 -2.03 13.93
CA TYR A 118 -1.57 -0.59 13.62
C TYR A 118 -0.91 -0.28 12.28
N LEU A 119 0.19 -0.97 11.96
CA LEU A 119 0.83 -0.85 10.64
C LEU A 119 -0.15 -1.18 9.51
N ILE A 120 -0.86 -2.32 9.64
CA ILE A 120 -1.81 -2.77 8.61
C ILE A 120 -2.98 -1.80 8.50
N VAL A 121 -3.56 -1.39 9.62
CA VAL A 121 -4.70 -0.46 9.63
C VAL A 121 -4.29 0.90 9.06
N GLY A 122 -3.16 1.45 9.48
CA GLY A 122 -2.67 2.75 9.01
C GLY A 122 -2.33 2.77 7.51
N THR A 123 -1.64 1.73 7.01
CA THR A 123 -1.33 1.61 5.58
C THR A 123 -2.57 1.31 4.74
N SER A 124 -3.49 0.48 5.25
CA SER A 124 -4.78 0.23 4.59
C SER A 124 -5.61 1.51 4.46
N LEU A 125 -5.58 2.37 5.47
CA LEU A 125 -6.29 3.65 5.44
C LEU A 125 -5.78 4.56 4.31
N MET A 126 -4.46 4.62 4.10
CA MET A 126 -3.88 5.35 2.97
C MET A 126 -4.36 4.78 1.63
N THR A 127 -4.34 3.45 1.47
CA THR A 127 -4.75 2.77 0.23
C THR A 127 -6.25 2.94 -0.03
N LEU A 128 -7.09 2.87 1.00
CA LEU A 128 -8.53 3.05 0.92
C LEU A 128 -8.95 4.50 0.61
N THR A 129 -8.12 5.49 1.00
CA THR A 129 -8.43 6.92 0.82
C THR A 129 -7.78 7.54 -0.41
N THR A 130 -6.91 6.83 -1.12
CA THR A 130 -6.14 7.39 -2.24
C THR A 130 -6.24 6.49 -3.46
N THR A 131 -6.62 7.06 -4.61
CA THR A 131 -6.63 6.30 -5.86
C THR A 131 -5.20 6.02 -6.34
N PRO A 132 -4.95 4.90 -7.06
CA PRO A 132 -3.62 4.58 -7.58
C PRO A 132 -3.02 5.70 -8.44
N ASN A 133 -3.83 6.37 -9.27
CA ASN A 133 -3.36 7.49 -10.10
C ASN A 133 -2.91 8.69 -9.25
N ASN A 134 -3.69 9.04 -8.21
CA ASN A 134 -3.31 10.13 -7.30
C ASN A 134 -2.06 9.77 -6.49
N LEU A 135 -1.90 8.48 -6.14
CA LEU A 135 -0.71 8.00 -5.45
C LEU A 135 0.53 8.16 -6.33
N THR A 136 0.44 7.81 -7.61
CA THR A 136 1.53 7.99 -8.59
C THR A 136 1.90 9.47 -8.74
N ASP A 137 0.91 10.37 -8.85
CA ASP A 137 1.14 11.82 -8.90
C ASP A 137 1.78 12.35 -7.60
N GLY A 138 1.35 11.82 -6.46
CA GLY A 138 1.94 12.14 -5.16
C GLY A 138 3.40 11.70 -5.04
N LEU A 139 3.71 10.48 -5.51
CA LEU A 139 5.07 9.95 -5.54
C LEU A 139 5.98 10.76 -6.48
N GLU A 140 5.52 11.10 -7.68
CA GLU A 140 6.28 11.92 -8.62
C GLU A 140 6.71 13.26 -8.00
N LYS A 141 5.77 13.94 -7.36
CA LYS A 141 6.06 15.22 -6.70
C LYS A 141 6.85 15.06 -5.41
N GLY A 142 6.54 14.02 -4.61
CA GLY A 142 7.23 13.72 -3.35
C GLY A 142 8.67 13.29 -3.53
N LEU A 143 8.94 12.50 -4.58
CA LEU A 143 10.29 12.00 -4.91
C LEU A 143 11.06 12.94 -5.84
N GLY A 144 10.55 14.15 -6.09
CA GLY A 144 11.21 15.15 -6.95
C GLY A 144 12.66 15.47 -6.57
N PHE A 145 13.03 15.30 -5.29
CA PHE A 145 14.42 15.47 -4.82
C PHE A 145 15.39 14.44 -5.42
N LEU A 146 14.92 13.27 -5.84
CA LEU A 146 15.75 12.24 -6.47
C LEU A 146 16.24 12.65 -7.89
N LYS A 147 15.69 13.71 -8.46
CA LYS A 147 16.23 14.30 -9.70
C LYS A 147 17.67 14.76 -9.54
N VAL A 148 18.07 15.16 -8.32
CA VAL A 148 19.47 15.53 -8.00
C VAL A 148 20.42 14.35 -8.23
N ILE A 149 19.95 13.12 -8.02
CA ILE A 149 20.72 11.87 -8.23
C ILE A 149 20.47 11.32 -9.66
N LYS A 150 19.94 12.16 -10.58
CA LYS A 150 19.65 11.81 -11.98
C LYS A 150 18.62 10.67 -12.15
N VAL A 151 17.76 10.41 -11.16
CA VAL A 151 16.67 9.45 -11.31
C VAL A 151 15.56 10.08 -12.16
N PRO A 152 15.11 9.44 -13.25
CA PRO A 152 14.07 9.95 -14.14
C PRO A 152 12.67 9.77 -13.53
N VAL A 153 12.39 10.50 -12.42
CA VAL A 153 11.16 10.34 -11.60
C VAL A 153 9.90 10.61 -12.43
N HIS A 154 9.96 11.57 -13.36
CA HIS A 154 8.79 11.88 -14.20
C HIS A 154 8.46 10.75 -15.17
N GLU A 155 9.49 10.19 -15.81
CA GLU A 155 9.35 9.08 -16.75
C GLU A 155 8.82 7.84 -16.05
N ILE A 156 9.30 7.54 -14.83
CA ILE A 156 8.80 6.44 -14.01
C ILE A 156 7.31 6.68 -13.67
N ALA A 157 6.93 7.88 -13.24
CA ALA A 157 5.54 8.20 -12.92
C ALA A 157 4.63 8.11 -14.15
N MET A 158 5.12 8.51 -15.31
CA MET A 158 4.39 8.38 -16.57
C MET A 158 4.20 6.90 -16.94
N MET A 159 5.25 6.08 -16.86
CA MET A 159 5.15 4.63 -17.09
C MET A 159 4.14 3.97 -16.14
N MET A 160 4.16 4.34 -14.86
CA MET A 160 3.17 3.85 -13.87
C MET A 160 1.74 4.27 -14.25
N SER A 161 1.54 5.51 -14.67
CA SER A 161 0.21 6.01 -15.07
C SER A 161 -0.32 5.30 -16.32
N ILE A 162 0.56 5.02 -17.29
CA ILE A 162 0.24 4.24 -18.49
C ILE A 162 -0.10 2.79 -18.10
N ALA A 163 0.73 2.17 -17.26
CA ALA A 163 0.49 0.81 -16.77
C ALA A 163 -0.85 0.69 -16.06
N LEU A 164 -1.16 1.59 -15.11
CA LEU A 164 -2.44 1.61 -14.39
C LEU A 164 -3.65 1.74 -15.32
N ARG A 165 -3.50 2.43 -16.45
CA ARG A 165 -4.55 2.53 -17.48
C ARG A 165 -4.69 1.26 -18.29
N PHE A 166 -3.58 0.58 -18.61
CA PHE A 166 -3.61 -0.61 -19.45
C PHE A 166 -3.96 -1.89 -18.69
N ILE A 167 -3.71 -1.96 -17.37
CA ILE A 167 -4.04 -3.15 -16.59
C ILE A 167 -5.51 -3.58 -16.74
N PRO A 168 -6.54 -2.72 -16.58
CA PRO A 168 -7.94 -3.12 -16.81
C PRO A 168 -8.18 -3.66 -18.23
N ILE A 169 -7.59 -3.00 -19.22
CA ILE A 169 -7.73 -3.36 -20.63
C ILE A 169 -7.12 -4.74 -20.91
N LEU A 170 -5.93 -5.01 -20.35
CA LEU A 170 -5.25 -6.29 -20.49
C LEU A 170 -5.97 -7.42 -19.75
N ILE A 171 -6.63 -7.14 -18.62
CA ILE A 171 -7.47 -8.11 -17.91
C ILE A 171 -8.67 -8.51 -18.79
N GLU A 172 -9.37 -7.55 -19.38
CA GLU A 172 -10.49 -7.81 -20.30
C GLU A 172 -10.03 -8.60 -21.54
N GLU A 173 -8.85 -8.25 -22.08
CA GLU A 173 -8.27 -8.95 -23.23
C GLU A 173 -7.92 -10.39 -22.87
N THR A 174 -7.31 -10.59 -21.67
CA THR A 174 -7.01 -11.93 -21.16
C THR A 174 -8.26 -12.79 -21.01
N ASP A 175 -9.36 -12.23 -20.49
CA ASP A 175 -10.64 -12.92 -20.38
C ASP A 175 -11.19 -13.34 -21.74
N LYS A 176 -11.07 -12.47 -22.77
CA LYS A 176 -11.50 -12.76 -24.14
C LYS A 176 -10.66 -13.87 -24.76
N ILE A 177 -9.33 -13.78 -24.65
CA ILE A 177 -8.40 -14.79 -25.16
C ILE A 177 -8.65 -16.14 -24.47
N MET A 178 -8.83 -16.14 -23.14
CA MET A 178 -9.09 -17.34 -22.35
C MET A 178 -10.37 -18.04 -22.81
N LYS A 179 -11.46 -17.30 -23.00
CA LYS A 179 -12.74 -17.84 -23.51
C LYS A 179 -12.59 -18.41 -24.90
N ALA A 180 -11.85 -17.74 -25.79
CA ALA A 180 -11.57 -18.24 -27.13
C ALA A 180 -10.75 -19.54 -27.11
N GLN A 181 -9.76 -19.66 -26.22
CA GLN A 181 -8.96 -20.86 -26.08
C GLN A 181 -9.75 -22.02 -25.44
N MET A 182 -10.63 -21.73 -24.47
CA MET A 182 -11.55 -22.75 -23.94
C MET A 182 -12.50 -23.29 -25.01
N ALA A 183 -13.04 -22.43 -25.88
CA ALA A 183 -13.85 -22.86 -27.03
C ALA A 183 -13.07 -23.74 -28.03
N ARG A 184 -11.73 -23.64 -28.05
CA ARG A 184 -10.84 -24.52 -28.84
C ARG A 184 -10.42 -25.79 -28.09
N GLY A 185 -10.99 -26.05 -26.91
CA GLY A 185 -10.72 -27.24 -26.12
C GLY A 185 -9.54 -27.12 -25.12
N ALA A 186 -9.04 -25.91 -24.88
CA ALA A 186 -8.02 -25.71 -23.86
C ALA A 186 -8.62 -25.85 -22.44
N ASP A 187 -7.96 -26.64 -21.59
CA ASP A 187 -8.32 -26.84 -20.19
C ASP A 187 -7.28 -26.19 -19.28
N PHE A 188 -7.71 -25.20 -18.51
CA PHE A 188 -6.85 -24.41 -17.60
C PHE A 188 -6.98 -24.86 -16.14
N GLU A 189 -7.96 -25.70 -15.80
CA GLU A 189 -8.30 -26.03 -14.41
C GLU A 189 -7.81 -27.42 -14.03
N ASN A 190 -7.79 -28.38 -14.97
CA ASN A 190 -7.47 -29.76 -14.71
C ASN A 190 -6.03 -30.13 -15.08
N GLY A 191 -5.41 -31.01 -14.28
CA GLY A 191 -4.09 -31.57 -14.55
C GLY A 191 -2.98 -31.11 -13.58
N SER A 192 -1.76 -31.60 -13.84
CA SER A 192 -0.57 -31.25 -13.06
C SER A 192 -0.19 -29.78 -13.27
N LEU A 193 0.59 -29.21 -12.32
CA LEU A 193 1.04 -27.81 -12.39
C LEU A 193 1.78 -27.50 -13.71
N ILE A 194 2.57 -28.46 -14.23
CA ILE A 194 3.30 -28.31 -15.48
C ILE A 194 2.32 -28.27 -16.68
N LYS A 195 1.27 -29.11 -16.65
CA LYS A 195 0.26 -29.12 -17.72
C LYS A 195 -0.53 -27.80 -17.74
N ARG A 196 -0.90 -27.28 -16.58
CA ARG A 196 -1.55 -25.96 -16.44
C ARG A 196 -0.66 -24.82 -16.95
N ALA A 197 0.64 -24.83 -16.60
CA ALA A 197 1.59 -23.83 -17.08
C ALA A 197 1.72 -23.85 -18.61
N LYS A 198 1.80 -25.04 -19.23
CA LYS A 198 1.81 -25.18 -20.70
C LYS A 198 0.52 -24.71 -21.34
N ALA A 199 -0.64 -24.95 -20.72
CA ALA A 199 -1.92 -24.47 -21.20
C ALA A 199 -2.05 -22.94 -21.20
N MET A 200 -1.27 -22.24 -20.37
CA MET A 200 -1.26 -20.75 -20.34
C MET A 200 -0.47 -20.12 -21.50
N VAL A 201 0.46 -20.85 -22.14
CA VAL A 201 1.26 -20.31 -23.25
C VAL A 201 0.41 -19.77 -24.41
N PRO A 202 -0.67 -20.46 -24.87
CA PRO A 202 -1.56 -19.95 -25.91
C PRO A 202 -2.32 -18.67 -25.53
N ILE A 203 -2.35 -18.29 -24.23
CA ILE A 203 -2.90 -17.00 -23.78
C ILE A 203 -1.80 -15.93 -23.80
N LEU A 204 -0.58 -16.28 -23.36
CA LEU A 204 0.52 -15.33 -23.24
C LEU A 204 0.94 -14.73 -24.58
N VAL A 205 1.07 -15.57 -25.62
CA VAL A 205 1.55 -15.10 -26.94
C VAL A 205 0.62 -14.05 -27.56
N PRO A 206 -0.71 -14.26 -27.69
CA PRO A 206 -1.61 -13.24 -28.21
C PRO A 206 -1.67 -11.99 -27.32
N LEU A 207 -1.59 -12.17 -26.00
CA LEU A 207 -1.58 -11.04 -25.05
C LEU A 207 -0.34 -10.16 -25.25
N PHE A 208 0.84 -10.78 -25.44
CA PHE A 208 2.08 -10.06 -25.74
C PHE A 208 1.97 -9.28 -27.05
N VAL A 209 1.48 -9.91 -28.12
CA VAL A 209 1.30 -9.26 -29.43
C VAL A 209 0.34 -8.06 -29.32
N SER A 210 -0.77 -8.23 -28.58
CA SER A 210 -1.72 -7.14 -28.31
C SER A 210 -1.08 -6.00 -27.52
N ALA A 211 -0.32 -6.33 -26.48
CA ALA A 211 0.38 -5.34 -25.65
C ALA A 211 1.40 -4.52 -26.47
N PHE A 212 2.21 -5.17 -27.30
CA PHE A 212 3.17 -4.48 -28.19
C PHE A 212 2.48 -3.60 -29.21
N ARG A 213 1.38 -4.06 -29.83
CA ARG A 213 0.59 -3.26 -30.76
C ARG A 213 0.10 -1.98 -30.09
N ARG A 214 -0.48 -2.09 -28.88
CA ARG A 214 -0.98 -0.94 -28.11
C ARG A 214 0.16 0.01 -27.71
N ALA A 215 1.33 -0.53 -27.36
CA ALA A 215 2.49 0.29 -27.05
C ALA A 215 2.94 1.12 -28.27
N ASN A 216 2.99 0.51 -29.46
CA ASN A 216 3.32 1.22 -30.71
C ASN A 216 2.26 2.26 -31.06
N GLU A 217 0.96 1.94 -30.96
CA GLU A 217 -0.13 2.90 -31.21
C GLU A 217 -0.04 4.10 -30.23
N LEU A 218 0.27 3.84 -28.95
CA LEU A 218 0.46 4.91 -27.97
C LEU A 218 1.70 5.76 -28.31
N ALA A 219 2.82 5.12 -28.69
CA ALA A 219 4.04 5.85 -29.06
C ALA A 219 3.78 6.78 -30.25
N MET A 220 3.16 6.28 -31.32
CA MET A 220 2.79 7.10 -32.50
C MET A 220 1.82 8.23 -32.11
N ALA A 221 0.86 7.97 -31.23
CA ALA A 221 -0.06 9.01 -30.75
C ALA A 221 0.64 10.07 -29.90
N MET A 222 1.69 9.71 -29.16
CA MET A 222 2.51 10.65 -28.39
C MET A 222 3.40 11.48 -29.30
N GLU A 223 4.02 10.88 -30.30
CA GLU A 223 4.81 11.59 -31.31
C GLU A 223 3.95 12.59 -32.11
N ALA A 224 2.76 12.17 -32.55
CA ALA A 224 1.81 13.05 -33.25
C ALA A 224 1.33 14.24 -32.39
N ARG A 225 1.44 14.13 -31.06
CA ARG A 225 1.17 15.22 -30.11
C ARG A 225 2.43 15.99 -29.69
N CYS A 226 3.52 15.83 -30.42
CA CYS A 226 4.79 16.49 -30.16
C CYS A 226 5.33 16.24 -28.73
N TYR A 227 5.25 15.00 -28.26
CA TYR A 227 5.84 14.64 -26.96
C TYR A 227 7.36 14.54 -27.08
N HIS A 228 8.10 15.42 -26.40
CA HIS A 228 9.57 15.48 -26.38
C HIS A 228 10.17 15.28 -24.99
N GLY A 229 9.50 14.52 -24.12
CA GLY A 229 10.00 14.25 -22.76
C GLY A 229 9.35 15.13 -21.69
N SER A 230 10.06 15.32 -20.58
CA SER A 230 9.53 15.98 -19.37
C SER A 230 9.73 17.50 -19.33
N GLU A 231 10.66 18.04 -20.14
CA GLU A 231 11.03 19.46 -20.11
C GLU A 231 9.94 20.35 -20.72
N GLY A 232 9.64 21.47 -20.04
CA GLY A 232 8.66 22.45 -20.48
C GLY A 232 7.19 22.02 -20.40
N ARG A 233 6.89 20.83 -19.85
CA ARG A 233 5.53 20.27 -19.81
C ARG A 233 4.77 20.71 -18.59
N THR A 234 3.49 21.08 -18.78
CA THR A 234 2.53 21.36 -17.69
C THR A 234 1.51 20.23 -17.53
N LYS A 235 1.02 19.99 -16.30
CA LYS A 235 -0.07 19.04 -16.05
C LYS A 235 -1.44 19.73 -16.18
N MET A 236 -2.40 19.06 -16.82
CA MET A 236 -3.79 19.54 -16.89
C MET A 236 -4.44 19.73 -15.51
N LYS A 237 -4.11 18.85 -14.56
CA LYS A 237 -4.58 18.91 -13.18
C LYS A 237 -3.37 18.92 -12.23
N PRO A 238 -2.73 20.08 -12.04
CA PRO A 238 -1.59 20.16 -11.14
C PRO A 238 -2.04 19.98 -9.68
N LEU A 239 -1.26 19.23 -8.90
CA LEU A 239 -1.45 19.17 -7.45
C LEU A 239 -1.15 20.54 -6.84
N LYS A 240 -2.12 21.11 -6.11
CA LYS A 240 -2.00 22.40 -5.41
C LYS A 240 -2.30 22.17 -3.94
N TYR A 241 -1.44 22.68 -3.07
CA TYR A 241 -1.69 22.68 -1.64
C TYR A 241 -2.83 23.62 -1.26
N GLU A 242 -3.79 23.10 -0.50
CA GLU A 242 -4.90 23.86 0.06
C GLU A 242 -4.67 24.15 1.55
N LYS A 243 -5.53 25.00 2.16
CA LYS A 243 -5.45 25.32 3.60
C LYS A 243 -5.53 24.06 4.47
N ARG A 244 -6.35 23.09 4.09
CA ARG A 244 -6.49 21.79 4.80
C ARG A 244 -5.19 20.96 4.80
N ASP A 245 -4.38 21.05 3.75
CA ASP A 245 -3.11 20.34 3.67
C ASP A 245 -2.07 20.93 4.62
N ARG A 246 -2.06 22.27 4.77
CA ARG A 246 -1.20 22.96 5.75
C ARG A 246 -1.58 22.59 7.18
N ILE A 247 -2.89 22.53 7.50
CA ILE A 247 -3.38 22.10 8.80
C ILE A 247 -2.94 20.64 9.08
N ALA A 248 -3.04 19.76 8.07
CA ALA A 248 -2.60 18.39 8.20
C ALA A 248 -1.08 18.28 8.48
N TYR A 249 -0.23 19.07 7.81
CA TYR A 249 1.21 19.10 8.12
C TYR A 249 1.48 19.60 9.55
N ILE A 250 0.78 20.66 9.99
CA ILE A 250 0.93 21.16 11.37
C ILE A 250 0.52 20.08 12.38
N SER A 251 -0.59 19.37 12.14
CA SER A 251 -1.03 18.28 13.02
C SER A 251 -0.05 17.12 13.06
N MET A 252 0.63 16.81 11.94
CA MET A 252 1.68 15.77 11.87
C MET A 252 2.93 16.17 12.66
N VAL A 253 3.36 17.42 12.56
CA VAL A 253 4.50 17.95 13.33
C VAL A 253 4.17 17.94 14.83
N LEU A 254 2.98 18.36 15.21
CA LEU A 254 2.51 18.35 16.59
C LEU A 254 2.44 16.92 17.14
N TYR A 255 1.91 15.98 16.36
CA TYR A 255 1.88 14.54 16.68
C TYR A 255 3.28 13.98 16.93
N LEU A 256 4.23 14.27 16.05
CA LEU A 256 5.63 13.85 16.24
C LEU A 256 6.23 14.48 17.49
N GLY A 257 6.00 15.76 17.72
CA GLY A 257 6.46 16.47 18.93
C GLY A 257 5.95 15.81 20.20
N VAL A 258 4.66 15.46 20.26
CA VAL A 258 4.07 14.74 21.40
C VAL A 258 4.74 13.39 21.61
N ILE A 259 4.97 12.62 20.55
CA ILE A 259 5.63 11.30 20.66
C ILE A 259 7.08 11.44 21.18
N ILE A 260 7.82 12.42 20.68
CA ILE A 260 9.19 12.68 21.14
C ILE A 260 9.21 13.07 22.63
N ILE A 261 8.31 13.97 23.04
CA ILE A 261 8.17 14.38 24.44
C ILE A 261 7.83 13.18 25.34
N VAL A 262 6.82 12.38 24.93
CA VAL A 262 6.41 11.17 25.67
C VAL A 262 7.58 10.18 25.76
N LYS A 263 8.37 10.03 24.69
CA LYS A 263 9.55 9.15 24.69
C LYS A 263 10.61 9.63 25.69
N ILE A 264 10.87 10.95 25.76
CA ILE A 264 11.86 11.52 26.68
C ILE A 264 11.40 11.40 28.14
N ILE A 265 10.10 11.64 28.41
CA ILE A 265 9.56 11.56 29.78
C ILE A 265 9.48 10.10 30.27
N ALA A 266 9.33 9.15 29.33
CA ALA A 266 9.10 7.75 29.65
C ALA A 266 10.38 6.88 29.47
N ALA A 267 11.51 7.48 29.10
CA ALA A 267 12.83 6.86 29.10
C ALA A 267 13.48 6.98 30.46
#